data_57d10e854091292eea95203fdddc8205
#
_entry.id   57d10e854091292eea95203fdddc8205
#
_cell.length_a   1.000
_cell.length_b   1.000
_cell.length_c   1.000
_cell.angle_alpha   90.00
_cell.angle_beta   90.00
_cell.angle_gamma   90.00
#
_symmetry.space_group_name_H-M   'P 1'
#
loop_
_entity.id
_entity.type
_entity.pdbx_description
1 polymer ?
#
loop_
_entity_poly.entity_id
_entity_poly.type
_entity_poly.pdbx_seq_one_letter_code
_entity_poly.pdbx_strand_id
1 'polypeptide(L)'
;MKLAKIIILTMTAGVFLAACTPDPNAPPRQNTTTGAVTGAVIGGILAGTQGKGNKLAQGLLGAAVGGAIGGAIGSSLDAQAAELRSQIGDPNVGITNTGSALVVNMPESILFAFDSAVVQPNLTSSLFAVAANLQKYPNSTVQVVGHTDNSGTAAYNQDLSQRRAASVANVLISAGVSASRVVAIGRGEDVPVASNLSAAGRAQNRRVEIIIRPNA
;
A
#
# COMPACT_ATOMS: atom_id res chain seq x y z
N MET A 1 31.79 -40.77 60.46
CA MET A 1 30.56 -40.87 59.64
C MET A 1 29.77 -39.56 59.84
N LYS A 2 29.82 -38.63 58.93
CA LYS A 2 28.96 -37.44 58.92
C LYS A 2 28.48 -37.22 57.49
N LEU A 3 27.18 -37.44 57.25
CA LEU A 3 26.52 -37.18 55.99
C LEU A 3 26.37 -35.66 55.77
N ALA A 4 26.93 -35.15 54.69
CA ALA A 4 26.67 -33.78 54.22
C ALA A 4 25.39 -33.80 53.36
N LYS A 5 24.38 -33.04 53.81
CA LYS A 5 23.16 -32.80 53.01
C LYS A 5 23.45 -31.71 51.99
N ILE A 6 23.37 -32.06 50.71
CA ILE A 6 23.42 -31.10 49.61
C ILE A 6 22.01 -30.54 49.43
N ILE A 7 21.86 -29.25 49.67
CA ILE A 7 20.62 -28.49 49.37
C ILE A 7 20.76 -27.98 47.95
N ILE A 8 19.94 -28.52 47.05
CA ILE A 8 19.81 -28.03 45.67
C ILE A 8 18.80 -26.88 45.71
N LEU A 9 19.30 -25.66 45.50
CA LEU A 9 18.48 -24.45 45.36
C LEU A 9 18.06 -24.32 43.89
N THR A 10 16.81 -24.69 43.59
CA THR A 10 16.20 -24.47 42.27
C THR A 10 15.76 -23.02 42.14
N MET A 11 16.49 -22.27 41.36
CA MET A 11 16.17 -20.88 41.03
C MET A 11 15.17 -20.86 39.86
N THR A 12 13.87 -20.72 40.16
CA THR A 12 12.82 -20.50 39.16
C THR A 12 12.86 -19.06 38.72
N ALA A 13 13.35 -18.84 37.49
CA ALA A 13 13.27 -17.55 36.82
C ALA A 13 11.78 -17.30 36.41
N GLY A 14 11.10 -16.47 37.15
CA GLY A 14 9.78 -15.98 36.82
C GLY A 14 9.87 -14.96 35.70
N VAL A 15 9.44 -15.33 34.50
CA VAL A 15 9.22 -14.39 33.37
C VAL A 15 7.95 -13.61 33.68
N PHE A 16 8.08 -12.36 34.14
CA PHE A 16 6.98 -11.41 34.21
C PHE A 16 6.62 -10.97 32.81
N LEU A 17 5.60 -11.58 32.22
CA LEU A 17 4.87 -11.01 31.09
C LEU A 17 4.09 -9.79 31.59
N ALA A 18 4.63 -8.59 31.37
CA ALA A 18 3.87 -7.36 31.53
C ALA A 18 2.77 -7.35 30.46
N ALA A 19 1.58 -7.79 30.83
CA ALA A 19 0.38 -7.61 30.03
C ALA A 19 0.06 -6.11 30.00
N CYS A 20 0.32 -5.44 28.88
CA CYS A 20 -0.21 -4.12 28.61
C CYS A 20 -1.74 -4.24 28.61
N THR A 21 -2.40 -3.77 29.65
CA THR A 21 -3.86 -3.60 29.68
C THR A 21 -4.24 -2.53 28.66
N PRO A 22 -5.13 -2.81 27.69
CA PRO A 22 -5.58 -1.79 26.75
C PRO A 22 -6.38 -0.72 27.51
N ASP A 23 -6.10 0.54 27.18
CA ASP A 23 -6.87 1.69 27.67
C ASP A 23 -8.31 1.60 27.11
N PRO A 24 -9.36 1.51 27.98
CA PRO A 24 -10.74 1.39 27.52
C PRO A 24 -11.28 2.65 26.83
N ASN A 25 -10.59 3.79 26.91
CA ASN A 25 -10.97 5.05 26.27
C ASN A 25 -10.12 5.36 25.00
N ALA A 26 -9.21 4.48 24.61
CA ALA A 26 -8.49 4.69 23.36
C ALA A 26 -9.46 4.51 22.18
N PRO A 27 -9.47 5.44 21.20
CA PRO A 27 -10.29 5.28 20.00
C PRO A 27 -9.92 3.97 19.30
N PRO A 28 -10.91 3.23 18.73
CA PRO A 28 -10.66 1.93 18.14
C PRO A 28 -9.60 2.06 17.03
N ARG A 29 -8.46 1.40 17.26
CA ARG A 29 -7.39 1.30 16.24
C ARG A 29 -7.88 0.35 15.15
N GLN A 30 -8.66 0.85 14.21
CA GLN A 30 -9.27 0.06 13.14
C GLN A 30 -8.24 -0.58 12.19
N ASN A 31 -6.98 -0.13 12.22
CA ASN A 31 -6.00 -0.48 11.22
C ASN A 31 -5.05 -1.63 11.59
N THR A 32 -4.96 -2.02 12.87
CA THR A 32 -4.08 -3.14 13.28
C THR A 32 -4.61 -4.50 12.85
N THR A 33 -5.92 -4.70 12.87
CA THR A 33 -6.55 -5.95 12.41
C THR A 33 -6.69 -5.98 10.89
N THR A 34 -7.01 -4.85 10.25
CA THR A 34 -7.10 -4.73 8.79
C THR A 34 -5.71 -4.85 8.14
N GLY A 35 -4.65 -4.29 8.73
CA GLY A 35 -3.29 -4.42 8.25
C GLY A 35 -2.77 -5.85 8.26
N ALA A 36 -3.10 -6.63 9.30
CA ALA A 36 -2.68 -8.03 9.40
C ALA A 36 -3.38 -8.92 8.35
N VAL A 37 -4.66 -8.68 8.06
CA VAL A 37 -5.42 -9.46 7.07
C VAL A 37 -5.04 -9.04 5.65
N THR A 38 -4.88 -7.74 5.38
CA THR A 38 -4.54 -7.22 4.04
C THR A 38 -3.09 -7.50 3.69
N GLY A 39 -2.17 -7.43 4.64
CA GLY A 39 -0.76 -7.81 4.46
C GLY A 39 -0.60 -9.29 4.10
N ALA A 40 -1.43 -10.18 4.65
CA ALA A 40 -1.44 -11.60 4.32
C ALA A 40 -1.91 -11.88 2.88
N VAL A 41 -2.87 -11.10 2.36
CA VAL A 41 -3.38 -11.26 1.00
C VAL A 41 -2.37 -10.74 -0.04
N ILE A 42 -1.77 -9.57 0.18
CA ILE A 42 -0.80 -8.98 -0.76
C ILE A 42 0.55 -9.72 -0.71
N GLY A 43 1.01 -10.13 0.46
CA GLY A 43 2.22 -10.95 0.62
C GLY A 43 2.07 -12.33 -0.03
N GLY A 44 0.88 -12.93 0.04
CA GLY A 44 0.56 -14.21 -0.59
C GLY A 44 0.56 -14.15 -2.12
N ILE A 45 0.13 -13.04 -2.72
CA ILE A 45 0.10 -12.86 -4.17
C ILE A 45 1.53 -12.66 -4.73
N LEU A 46 2.40 -11.94 -4.02
CA LEU A 46 3.78 -11.70 -4.46
C LEU A 46 4.68 -12.94 -4.31
N ALA A 47 4.43 -13.80 -3.30
CA ALA A 47 5.16 -15.04 -3.11
C ALA A 47 4.69 -16.18 -4.06
N GLY A 48 3.49 -16.07 -4.64
CA GLY A 48 2.89 -17.10 -5.49
C GLY A 48 3.44 -17.19 -6.91
N THR A 49 4.34 -16.29 -7.34
CA THR A 49 4.85 -16.23 -8.72
C THR A 49 6.18 -16.95 -8.94
N GLN A 50 6.82 -17.48 -7.89
CA GLN A 50 8.08 -18.22 -8.01
C GLN A 50 8.02 -19.59 -7.30
N GLY A 51 7.73 -20.63 -8.05
CA GLY A 51 8.04 -22.02 -7.70
C GLY A 51 6.88 -22.90 -7.21
N LYS A 52 6.93 -24.18 -7.65
CA LYS A 52 6.04 -25.28 -7.23
C LYS A 52 6.38 -25.72 -5.79
N GLY A 53 5.86 -25.04 -4.78
CA GLY A 53 5.98 -25.42 -3.37
C GLY A 53 4.70 -25.11 -2.60
N ASN A 54 4.51 -25.71 -1.42
CA ASN A 54 3.31 -25.61 -0.58
C ASN A 54 2.91 -24.13 -0.32
N LYS A 55 1.98 -23.62 -1.13
CA LYS A 55 1.52 -22.22 -1.15
C LYS A 55 0.94 -21.76 0.19
N LEU A 56 0.42 -22.68 1.00
CA LEU A 56 -0.17 -22.37 2.30
C LEU A 56 0.89 -22.08 3.37
N ALA A 57 2.00 -22.81 3.37
CA ALA A 57 3.09 -22.61 4.33
C ALA A 57 3.88 -21.32 4.07
N GLN A 58 4.03 -20.93 2.80
CA GLN A 58 4.70 -19.69 2.42
C GLN A 58 3.85 -18.45 2.72
N GLY A 59 2.52 -18.56 2.60
CA GLY A 59 1.59 -17.49 3.00
C GLY A 59 1.60 -17.22 4.50
N LEU A 60 1.73 -18.26 5.32
CA LEU A 60 1.79 -18.16 6.79
C LEU A 60 3.12 -17.56 7.29
N LEU A 61 4.24 -17.86 6.64
CA LEU A 61 5.54 -17.26 6.97
C LEU A 61 5.58 -15.78 6.61
N GLY A 62 4.97 -15.38 5.49
CA GLY A 62 4.83 -13.97 5.12
C GLY A 62 3.96 -13.17 6.09
N ALA A 63 2.91 -13.79 6.65
CA ALA A 63 2.03 -13.16 7.63
C ALA A 63 2.70 -12.98 9.01
N ALA A 64 3.55 -13.92 9.42
CA ALA A 64 4.24 -13.85 10.71
C ALA A 64 5.38 -12.82 10.73
N VAL A 65 6.12 -12.71 9.64
CA VAL A 65 7.18 -11.69 9.49
C VAL A 65 6.57 -10.30 9.21
N GLY A 66 5.49 -10.23 8.43
CA GLY A 66 4.78 -8.98 8.15
C GLY A 66 4.08 -8.37 9.38
N GLY A 67 3.62 -9.20 10.32
CA GLY A 67 2.90 -8.73 11.50
C GLY A 67 3.76 -7.98 12.54
N ALA A 68 5.00 -8.38 12.75
CA ALA A 68 5.88 -7.76 13.74
C ALA A 68 6.57 -6.49 13.20
N ILE A 69 6.96 -6.48 11.93
CA ILE A 69 7.54 -5.31 11.25
C ILE A 69 6.42 -4.33 10.84
N GLY A 70 5.21 -4.84 10.54
CA GLY A 70 4.05 -4.08 10.13
C GLY A 70 3.52 -3.08 11.18
N GLY A 71 3.74 -3.34 12.48
CA GLY A 71 3.27 -2.45 13.54
C GLY A 71 3.96 -1.07 13.57
N ALA A 72 5.27 -1.03 13.42
CA ALA A 72 6.03 0.23 13.44
C ALA A 72 5.92 0.97 12.09
N ILE A 73 5.99 0.25 10.97
CA ILE A 73 5.78 0.80 9.62
C ILE A 73 4.32 1.26 9.46
N GLY A 74 3.35 0.50 9.95
CA GLY A 74 1.93 0.82 9.89
C GLY A 74 1.59 2.16 10.54
N SER A 75 2.15 2.45 11.72
CA SER A 75 1.88 3.72 12.43
C SER A 75 2.46 4.95 11.72
N SER A 76 3.63 4.82 11.09
CA SER A 76 4.21 5.90 10.29
C SER A 76 3.42 6.14 9.00
N LEU A 77 2.92 5.08 8.36
CA LEU A 77 2.05 5.17 7.19
C LEU A 77 0.68 5.76 7.53
N ASP A 78 0.13 5.51 8.75
CA ASP A 78 -1.11 6.12 9.20
C ASP A 78 -0.98 7.64 9.34
N ALA A 79 0.12 8.11 9.94
CA ALA A 79 0.40 9.54 10.04
C ALA A 79 0.56 10.18 8.65
N GLN A 80 1.32 9.53 7.77
CA GLN A 80 1.49 9.97 6.38
C GLN A 80 0.16 10.01 5.62
N ALA A 81 -0.69 8.99 5.79
CA ALA A 81 -2.01 8.92 5.18
C ALA A 81 -2.95 10.02 5.67
N ALA A 82 -2.95 10.30 6.98
CA ALA A 82 -3.77 11.36 7.58
C ALA A 82 -3.36 12.73 7.06
N GLU A 83 -2.06 13.01 7.00
CA GLU A 83 -1.53 14.24 6.44
C GLU A 83 -1.91 14.40 4.97
N LEU A 84 -1.73 13.36 4.16
CA LEU A 84 -2.04 13.38 2.73
C LEU A 84 -3.53 13.60 2.47
N ARG A 85 -4.44 12.98 3.26
CA ARG A 85 -5.88 13.24 3.19
C ARG A 85 -6.24 14.70 3.47
N SER A 86 -5.58 15.31 4.45
CA SER A 86 -5.81 16.72 4.78
C SER A 86 -5.33 17.68 3.69
N GLN A 87 -4.26 17.32 2.97
CA GLN A 87 -3.67 18.15 1.91
C GLN A 87 -4.42 18.04 0.57
N ILE A 88 -4.89 16.84 0.21
CA ILE A 88 -5.59 16.62 -1.05
C ILE A 88 -7.01 17.18 -0.99
N GLY A 89 -7.76 16.93 0.09
CA GLY A 89 -9.12 17.44 0.27
C GLY A 89 -10.17 16.99 -0.75
N ASP A 90 -9.79 16.20 -1.77
CA ASP A 90 -10.70 15.68 -2.79
C ASP A 90 -11.30 14.35 -2.33
N PRO A 91 -12.64 14.26 -2.16
CA PRO A 91 -13.30 13.04 -1.68
C PRO A 91 -13.23 11.89 -2.69
N ASN A 92 -12.93 12.16 -3.97
CA ASN A 92 -12.80 11.14 -5.00
C ASN A 92 -11.42 10.46 -4.97
N VAL A 93 -10.45 11.01 -4.27
CA VAL A 93 -9.13 10.41 -4.10
C VAL A 93 -9.12 9.48 -2.90
N GLY A 94 -9.03 8.18 -3.16
CA GLY A 94 -8.94 7.15 -2.12
C GLY A 94 -7.52 7.05 -1.57
N ILE A 95 -7.34 7.08 -0.24
CA ILE A 95 -6.04 6.86 0.40
C ILE A 95 -6.17 5.73 1.40
N THR A 96 -5.47 4.64 1.14
CA THR A 96 -5.53 3.40 1.94
C THR A 96 -4.15 3.02 2.44
N ASN A 97 -4.01 2.82 3.75
CA ASN A 97 -2.85 2.17 4.34
C ASN A 97 -3.08 0.66 4.35
N THR A 98 -2.20 -0.10 3.69
CA THR A 98 -2.26 -1.57 3.62
C THR A 98 -1.41 -2.23 4.71
N GLY A 99 -0.77 -1.47 5.58
CA GLY A 99 0.19 -1.95 6.58
C GLY A 99 1.63 -2.07 6.06
N SER A 100 1.82 -2.21 4.75
CA SER A 100 3.14 -2.29 4.09
C SER A 100 3.34 -1.23 3.01
N ALA A 101 2.28 -0.56 2.60
CA ALA A 101 2.30 0.51 1.61
C ALA A 101 1.14 1.48 1.82
N LEU A 102 1.31 2.70 1.36
CA LEU A 102 0.23 3.66 1.20
C LEU A 102 -0.19 3.68 -0.26
N VAL A 103 -1.47 3.42 -0.52
CA VAL A 103 -2.05 3.41 -1.86
C VAL A 103 -2.94 4.64 -2.03
N VAL A 104 -2.58 5.51 -2.96
CA VAL A 104 -3.41 6.65 -3.39
C VAL A 104 -4.10 6.25 -4.68
N ASN A 105 -5.41 6.07 -4.62
CA ASN A 105 -6.24 5.68 -5.75
C ASN A 105 -6.92 6.91 -6.34
N MET A 106 -6.68 7.17 -7.62
CA MET A 106 -7.24 8.29 -8.36
C MET A 106 -8.06 7.78 -9.54
N PRO A 107 -9.39 7.99 -9.56
CA PRO A 107 -10.22 7.65 -10.71
C PRO A 107 -9.78 8.36 -11.98
N GLU A 108 -9.85 7.67 -13.12
CA GLU A 108 -9.49 8.23 -14.43
C GLU A 108 -10.28 9.51 -14.73
N SER A 109 -11.59 9.52 -14.43
CA SER A 109 -12.50 10.61 -14.77
C SER A 109 -12.11 11.97 -14.20
N ILE A 110 -11.34 11.98 -13.11
CA ILE A 110 -10.82 13.21 -12.53
C ILE A 110 -9.42 13.55 -13.06
N LEU A 111 -8.62 12.55 -13.44
CA LEU A 111 -7.23 12.72 -13.88
C LEU A 111 -7.11 13.11 -15.35
N PHE A 112 -7.97 12.55 -16.21
CA PHE A 112 -7.82 12.66 -17.67
C PHE A 112 -9.15 12.99 -18.34
N ALA A 113 -9.09 13.65 -19.49
CA ALA A 113 -10.20 13.68 -20.40
C ALA A 113 -10.40 12.30 -21.05
N PHE A 114 -11.57 12.08 -21.64
CA PHE A 114 -11.88 10.83 -22.36
C PHE A 114 -10.78 10.52 -23.38
N ASP A 115 -10.33 9.29 -23.40
CA ASP A 115 -9.29 8.79 -24.32
C ASP A 115 -7.96 9.57 -24.28
N SER A 116 -7.66 10.25 -23.20
CA SER A 116 -6.47 11.08 -23.02
C SER A 116 -5.54 10.49 -21.95
N ALA A 117 -4.26 10.81 -22.10
CA ALA A 117 -3.24 10.59 -21.08
C ALA A 117 -2.66 11.93 -20.56
N VAL A 118 -3.25 13.06 -20.93
CA VAL A 118 -2.85 14.37 -20.42
C VAL A 118 -3.55 14.64 -19.11
N VAL A 119 -2.77 14.87 -18.04
CA VAL A 119 -3.31 15.17 -16.71
C VAL A 119 -4.08 16.49 -16.73
N GLN A 120 -5.29 16.51 -16.20
CA GLN A 120 -6.12 17.70 -16.13
C GLN A 120 -5.53 18.72 -15.13
N PRO A 121 -5.57 20.02 -15.44
CA PRO A 121 -4.97 21.07 -14.59
C PRO A 121 -5.55 21.11 -13.17
N ASN A 122 -6.84 20.80 -13.00
CA ASN A 122 -7.52 20.80 -11.70
C ASN A 122 -6.99 19.75 -10.72
N LEU A 123 -6.38 18.65 -11.21
CA LEU A 123 -5.77 17.62 -10.38
C LEU A 123 -4.28 17.83 -10.12
N THR A 124 -3.67 18.81 -10.78
CA THR A 124 -2.25 19.13 -10.58
C THR A 124 -1.96 19.49 -9.12
N SER A 125 -2.86 20.21 -8.45
CA SER A 125 -2.72 20.54 -7.02
C SER A 125 -2.70 19.30 -6.11
N SER A 126 -3.57 18.32 -6.38
CA SER A 126 -3.59 17.04 -5.63
C SER A 126 -2.30 16.24 -5.87
N LEU A 127 -1.81 16.21 -7.10
CA LEU A 127 -0.53 15.55 -7.39
C LEU A 127 0.67 16.29 -6.79
N PHE A 128 0.62 17.61 -6.68
CA PHE A 128 1.64 18.39 -5.97
C PHE A 128 1.59 18.13 -4.47
N ALA A 129 0.41 17.95 -3.87
CA ALA A 129 0.28 17.52 -2.48
C ALA A 129 0.91 16.14 -2.26
N VAL A 130 0.68 15.18 -3.18
CA VAL A 130 1.36 13.88 -3.15
C VAL A 130 2.88 14.06 -3.25
N ALA A 131 3.36 14.88 -4.17
CA ALA A 131 4.80 15.12 -4.35
C ALA A 131 5.43 15.76 -3.10
N ALA A 132 4.80 16.76 -2.49
CA ALA A 132 5.27 17.39 -1.26
C ALA A 132 5.34 16.39 -0.10
N ASN A 133 4.33 15.53 0.04
CA ASN A 133 4.33 14.45 1.00
C ASN A 133 5.49 13.46 0.75
N LEU A 134 5.72 13.06 -0.50
CA LEU A 134 6.84 12.18 -0.88
C LEU A 134 8.22 12.78 -0.63
N GLN A 135 8.35 14.11 -0.69
CA GLN A 135 9.59 14.82 -0.34
C GLN A 135 9.82 14.85 1.18
N LYS A 136 8.74 15.02 1.96
CA LYS A 136 8.78 14.95 3.42
C LYS A 136 9.12 13.54 3.93
N TYR A 137 8.71 12.49 3.21
CA TYR A 137 8.99 11.08 3.51
C TYR A 137 9.91 10.47 2.43
N PRO A 138 11.22 10.84 2.40
CA PRO A 138 12.10 10.52 1.28
C PRO A 138 12.47 9.03 1.19
N ASN A 139 12.41 8.29 2.31
CA ASN A 139 12.83 6.89 2.38
C ASN A 139 11.68 5.96 1.89
N SER A 140 11.28 6.10 0.64
CA SER A 140 10.27 5.24 0.02
C SER A 140 10.47 5.12 -1.47
N THR A 141 10.01 4.02 -2.05
CA THR A 141 9.83 3.83 -3.49
C THR A 141 8.38 4.11 -3.87
N VAL A 142 8.16 4.59 -5.08
CA VAL A 142 6.86 5.00 -5.60
C VAL A 142 6.59 4.27 -6.91
N GLN A 143 5.50 3.52 -6.98
CA GLN A 143 5.01 2.94 -8.21
C GLN A 143 3.73 3.65 -8.63
N VAL A 144 3.71 4.19 -9.82
CA VAL A 144 2.52 4.75 -10.44
C VAL A 144 1.97 3.71 -11.40
N VAL A 145 0.81 3.16 -11.10
CA VAL A 145 0.22 2.05 -11.84
C VAL A 145 -1.07 2.50 -12.52
N GLY A 146 -1.11 2.44 -13.84
CA GLY A 146 -2.29 2.76 -14.64
C GLY A 146 -3.11 1.51 -14.95
N HIS A 147 -4.43 1.66 -14.90
CA HIS A 147 -5.39 0.61 -15.22
C HIS A 147 -6.49 1.12 -16.14
N THR A 148 -7.05 0.22 -16.96
CA THR A 148 -8.23 0.46 -17.80
C THR A 148 -9.37 -0.47 -17.40
N ASP A 149 -10.54 -0.26 -17.95
CA ASP A 149 -11.54 -1.32 -18.06
C ASP A 149 -11.24 -2.21 -19.29
N ASN A 150 -12.10 -3.18 -19.56
CA ASN A 150 -11.97 -4.10 -20.69
C ASN A 150 -12.57 -3.58 -22.02
N SER A 151 -12.78 -2.27 -22.15
CA SER A 151 -13.25 -1.67 -23.39
C SER A 151 -12.08 -1.48 -24.35
N GLY A 152 -12.22 -1.98 -25.57
CA GLY A 152 -11.16 -1.94 -26.58
C GLY A 152 -10.30 -3.20 -26.63
N THR A 153 -9.13 -3.11 -27.24
CA THR A 153 -8.19 -4.25 -27.32
C THR A 153 -7.21 -4.22 -26.15
N ALA A 154 -6.76 -5.40 -25.71
CA ALA A 154 -5.78 -5.51 -24.62
C ALA A 154 -4.49 -4.74 -24.91
N ALA A 155 -4.00 -4.77 -26.17
CA ALA A 155 -2.81 -4.04 -26.57
C ALA A 155 -2.99 -2.52 -26.44
N TYR A 156 -4.17 -2.00 -26.87
CA TYR A 156 -4.52 -0.60 -26.71
C TYR A 156 -4.60 -0.19 -25.23
N ASN A 157 -5.29 -1.00 -24.42
CA ASN A 157 -5.44 -0.77 -22.97
C ASN A 157 -4.09 -0.80 -22.26
N GLN A 158 -3.20 -1.69 -22.64
CA GLN A 158 -1.83 -1.74 -22.11
C GLN A 158 -1.05 -0.45 -22.42
N ASP A 159 -1.08 0.02 -23.67
CA ASP A 159 -0.41 1.25 -24.08
C ASP A 159 -1.02 2.49 -23.38
N LEU A 160 -2.35 2.62 -23.38
CA LEU A 160 -3.05 3.73 -22.74
C LEU A 160 -2.73 3.81 -21.24
N SER A 161 -2.79 2.69 -20.53
CA SER A 161 -2.48 2.63 -19.11
C SER A 161 -1.03 3.00 -18.82
N GLN A 162 -0.08 2.58 -19.67
CA GLN A 162 1.34 2.94 -19.55
C GLN A 162 1.55 4.44 -19.75
N ARG A 163 0.94 5.05 -20.78
CA ARG A 163 1.03 6.49 -21.02
C ARG A 163 0.44 7.30 -19.87
N ARG A 164 -0.68 6.88 -19.30
CA ARG A 164 -1.33 7.52 -18.14
C ARG A 164 -0.46 7.46 -16.89
N ALA A 165 0.08 6.28 -16.59
CA ALA A 165 1.02 6.12 -15.48
C ALA A 165 2.25 7.00 -15.65
N ALA A 166 2.82 7.07 -16.86
CA ALA A 166 3.97 7.92 -17.15
C ALA A 166 3.66 9.42 -17.00
N SER A 167 2.47 9.86 -17.41
CA SER A 167 2.06 11.27 -17.28
C SER A 167 1.94 11.68 -15.80
N VAL A 168 1.33 10.85 -14.95
CA VAL A 168 1.27 11.11 -13.50
C VAL A 168 2.67 11.08 -12.87
N ALA A 169 3.50 10.09 -13.22
CA ALA A 169 4.88 10.00 -12.74
C ALA A 169 5.69 11.26 -13.10
N ASN A 170 5.54 11.77 -14.33
CA ASN A 170 6.21 12.98 -14.78
C ASN A 170 5.77 14.22 -13.98
N VAL A 171 4.49 14.32 -13.60
CA VAL A 171 4.03 15.41 -12.71
C VAL A 171 4.72 15.33 -11.35
N LEU A 172 4.80 14.15 -10.75
CA LEU A 172 5.49 13.96 -9.46
C LEU A 172 6.98 14.32 -9.54
N ILE A 173 7.65 13.89 -10.61
CA ILE A 173 9.08 14.18 -10.84
C ILE A 173 9.28 15.69 -11.06
N SER A 174 8.45 16.33 -11.89
CA SER A 174 8.51 17.78 -12.13
C SER A 174 8.24 18.59 -10.87
N ALA A 175 7.47 18.03 -9.94
CA ALA A 175 7.21 18.61 -8.61
C ALA A 175 8.32 18.33 -7.59
N GLY A 176 9.46 17.74 -8.00
CA GLY A 176 10.66 17.56 -7.17
C GLY A 176 10.85 16.18 -6.54
N VAL A 177 10.02 15.18 -6.86
CA VAL A 177 10.27 13.80 -6.44
C VAL A 177 11.41 13.23 -7.29
N SER A 178 12.43 12.62 -6.66
CA SER A 178 13.55 12.02 -7.40
C SER A 178 13.07 10.94 -8.37
N ALA A 179 13.48 11.04 -9.64
CA ALA A 179 13.14 10.09 -10.68
C ALA A 179 13.57 8.65 -10.35
N SER A 180 14.67 8.49 -9.58
CA SER A 180 15.15 7.17 -9.14
C SER A 180 14.19 6.45 -8.18
N ARG A 181 13.27 7.17 -7.58
CA ARG A 181 12.25 6.64 -6.67
C ARG A 181 10.94 6.27 -7.38
N VAL A 182 10.71 6.76 -8.60
CA VAL A 182 9.42 6.67 -9.28
C VAL A 182 9.48 5.71 -10.45
N VAL A 183 8.56 4.74 -10.48
CA VAL A 183 8.42 3.79 -11.59
C VAL A 183 6.98 3.87 -12.10
N ALA A 184 6.80 4.06 -13.41
CA ALA A 184 5.50 4.04 -14.08
C ALA A 184 5.24 2.67 -14.72
N ILE A 185 4.06 2.10 -14.45
CA ILE A 185 3.68 0.76 -14.90
C ILE A 185 2.27 0.80 -15.48
N GLY A 186 2.08 0.39 -16.73
CA GLY A 186 0.76 0.08 -17.29
C GLY A 186 0.36 -1.37 -16.95
N ARG A 187 -0.87 -1.58 -16.57
CA ARG A 187 -1.47 -2.90 -16.33
C ARG A 187 -2.68 -3.18 -17.23
N GLY A 188 -3.03 -2.22 -18.10
CA GLY A 188 -4.19 -2.37 -18.97
C GLY A 188 -5.42 -2.80 -18.18
N GLU A 189 -6.12 -3.79 -18.71
CA GLU A 189 -7.33 -4.38 -18.11
C GLU A 189 -7.07 -5.60 -17.22
N ASP A 190 -5.81 -6.03 -17.02
CA ASP A 190 -5.44 -7.30 -16.40
C ASP A 190 -5.70 -7.37 -14.90
N VAL A 191 -5.89 -6.23 -14.22
CA VAL A 191 -6.06 -6.18 -12.76
C VAL A 191 -7.34 -5.41 -12.40
N PRO A 192 -8.52 -5.98 -12.67
CA PRO A 192 -9.78 -5.35 -12.33
C PRO A 192 -10.03 -5.40 -10.82
N VAL A 193 -10.60 -4.34 -10.27
CA VAL A 193 -11.05 -4.26 -8.85
C VAL A 193 -12.55 -4.40 -8.73
N ALA A 194 -13.28 -4.31 -9.85
CA ALA A 194 -14.72 -4.47 -9.93
C ALA A 194 -15.13 -5.20 -11.22
N SER A 195 -16.38 -5.61 -11.29
CA SER A 195 -16.92 -6.28 -12.48
C SER A 195 -16.95 -5.35 -13.69
N ASN A 196 -16.36 -5.77 -14.80
CA ASN A 196 -16.44 -5.05 -16.08
C ASN A 196 -17.84 -5.11 -16.75
N LEU A 197 -18.75 -5.93 -16.24
CA LEU A 197 -20.10 -6.07 -16.80
C LEU A 197 -20.99 -4.84 -16.54
N SER A 198 -20.72 -4.07 -15.49
CA SER A 198 -21.47 -2.86 -15.16
C SER A 198 -20.67 -1.59 -15.48
N ALA A 199 -21.36 -0.51 -15.85
CA ALA A 199 -20.74 0.79 -16.08
C ALA A 199 -20.04 1.32 -14.82
N ALA A 200 -20.63 1.11 -13.64
CA ALA A 200 -20.05 1.50 -12.36
C ALA A 200 -18.76 0.72 -12.07
N GLY A 201 -18.73 -0.59 -12.33
CA GLY A 201 -17.54 -1.40 -12.14
C GLY A 201 -16.41 -1.03 -13.12
N ARG A 202 -16.75 -0.79 -14.39
CA ARG A 202 -15.76 -0.27 -15.36
C ARG A 202 -15.17 1.06 -14.91
N ALA A 203 -15.99 1.97 -14.37
CA ALA A 203 -15.49 3.24 -13.84
C ALA A 203 -14.51 3.06 -12.68
N GLN A 204 -14.70 2.04 -11.82
CA GLN A 204 -13.75 1.70 -10.76
C GLN A 204 -12.45 1.09 -11.30
N ASN A 205 -12.53 0.32 -12.39
CA ASN A 205 -11.36 -0.28 -13.02
C ASN A 205 -10.47 0.77 -13.70
N ARG A 206 -11.07 1.82 -14.29
CA ARG A 206 -10.33 2.95 -14.88
C ARG A 206 -9.77 3.85 -13.78
N ARG A 207 -8.52 3.64 -13.40
CA ARG A 207 -7.86 4.34 -12.31
C ARG A 207 -6.36 4.42 -12.48
N VAL A 208 -5.72 5.30 -11.73
CA VAL A 208 -4.28 5.28 -11.46
C VAL A 208 -4.06 5.11 -9.97
N GLU A 209 -3.20 4.19 -9.61
CA GLU A 209 -2.75 3.95 -8.24
C GLU A 209 -1.32 4.48 -8.06
N ILE A 210 -1.10 5.31 -7.03
CA ILE A 210 0.25 5.70 -6.60
C ILE A 210 0.54 4.89 -5.34
N ILE A 211 1.43 3.91 -5.47
CA ILE A 211 1.79 2.97 -4.41
C ILE A 211 3.12 3.40 -3.80
N ILE A 212 3.07 3.85 -2.56
CA ILE A 212 4.22 4.36 -1.79
C ILE A 212 4.65 3.27 -0.82
N ARG A 213 5.86 2.73 -1.00
CA ARG A 213 6.44 1.71 -0.13
C ARG A 213 7.64 2.27 0.62
N PRO A 214 7.61 2.30 1.96
CA PRO A 214 8.80 2.62 2.75
C PRO A 214 9.93 1.65 2.42
N ASN A 215 11.14 2.16 2.34
CA ASN A 215 12.34 1.35 2.26
C ASN A 215 12.63 0.80 3.66
N ALA A 216 12.95 -0.51 3.74
CA ALA A 216 13.34 -1.16 4.99
C ALA A 216 14.72 -0.69 5.44
#